data_b2088f5b3b816714daa850300990fefd
#
_entry.id   b2088f5b3b816714daa850300990fefd
#
_cell.length_a   1.000
_cell.length_b   1.000
_cell.length_c   1.000
_cell.angle_alpha   90.00
_cell.angle_beta   90.00
_cell.angle_gamma   90.00
#
_symmetry.space_group_name_H-M   'P 1'
#
loop_
_entity.id
_entity.type
_entity.pdbx_description
1 polymer ?
#
loop_
_entity_poly.entity_id
_entity_poly.type
_entity_poly.pdbx_seq_one_letter_code
_entity_poly.pdbx_strand_id
1 'polypeptide(L)'
;MNYNFHQLNQHEQDECLSKGICSQSPVLISLHEVIMHHLRDLSFYLLELKAAGAENAQLKDQVIDILSSLIINVEYTPEQFKVILDRLHDGLSQAKALYFDICRKKGISAITLPEPPKKGRKFNFSEAIREGQREYKKKSKKFTQDEKLLLEVLFILIKSICIHLVELKSYDFEDTEIYYYILELLKSMSNPQEFEQKQKEDQKLFIALDTSLLRELYELKKQRFGEMVPVDVSFSIRPNKAILVAGENLVDLEAVLKATVNKGIDVYTHGKMIMAHAYPKLKAYPNLVGHFGRGSDSGLVDFAAFPGAIFMTKLSLQRVERLYRSRIFTTDAVAHKGVIIIKDGNYEPLVESALTAKGFEHSQEKHSVRVGFCEKEVIEKITEVSEKMETNEIKHFFAIGISNGTYAQREYFEKFLSCVPENCFVLSFSYTNECENVLTVPSESGVAILYKALDILSRNKDLSDVKATILYTRCEYHTIPNLLNMSFMGAKDIYFPTCSPHLIKPELVEYIREKYDINSYTNPRSDIQRMLSNDASKN
;
A
#
# COMPACT_ATOMS: atom_id res chain seq x y z
N MET A 1 20.23 -20.75 11.27
CA MET A 1 21.08 -19.93 10.37
C MET A 1 20.98 -18.51 10.86
N ASN A 2 22.07 -17.97 11.37
CA ASN A 2 22.13 -16.57 11.78
C ASN A 2 22.08 -15.71 10.53
N TYR A 3 20.99 -15.01 10.31
CA TYR A 3 20.98 -13.90 9.38
C TYR A 3 21.95 -12.85 9.92
N ASN A 4 22.94 -12.48 9.11
CA ASN A 4 23.88 -11.44 9.45
C ASN A 4 23.14 -10.09 9.42
N PHE A 5 22.62 -9.67 10.57
CA PHE A 5 22.19 -8.30 10.84
C PHE A 5 23.35 -7.28 10.72
N HIS A 6 24.56 -7.75 10.50
CA HIS A 6 25.78 -6.95 10.48
C HIS A 6 26.00 -6.11 9.21
N GLN A 7 25.07 -6.17 8.23
CA GLN A 7 25.17 -5.36 7.01
C GLN A 7 24.38 -4.04 7.06
N LEU A 8 23.50 -3.87 8.04
CA LEU A 8 22.85 -2.58 8.30
C LEU A 8 23.75 -1.70 9.14
N ASN A 9 23.74 -0.38 8.91
CA ASN A 9 24.43 0.51 9.83
C ASN A 9 23.76 0.49 11.21
N GLN A 10 24.51 0.86 12.28
CA GLN A 10 24.06 0.71 13.67
C GLN A 10 22.73 1.44 13.92
N HIS A 11 22.53 2.59 13.32
CA HIS A 11 21.33 3.40 13.49
C HIS A 11 20.08 2.75 12.85
N GLU A 12 20.21 2.16 11.66
CA GLU A 12 19.15 1.42 10.99
C GLU A 12 18.80 0.13 11.73
N GLN A 13 19.80 -0.56 12.30
CA GLN A 13 19.59 -1.72 13.17
C GLN A 13 18.80 -1.35 14.44
N ASP A 14 19.16 -0.25 15.10
CA ASP A 14 18.53 0.18 16.34
C ASP A 14 17.11 0.67 16.13
N GLU A 15 16.82 1.36 15.04
CA GLU A 15 15.48 1.83 14.71
C GLU A 15 14.55 0.69 14.27
N CYS A 16 15.02 -0.20 13.42
CA CYS A 16 14.24 -1.37 12.97
C CYS A 16 14.06 -2.42 14.06
N LEU A 17 15.06 -2.66 14.91
CA LEU A 17 14.99 -3.61 16.02
C LEU A 17 14.12 -3.08 17.17
N SER A 18 14.25 -1.79 17.52
CA SER A 18 13.49 -1.19 18.62
C SER A 18 12.00 -1.06 18.32
N LYS A 19 11.64 -0.82 17.05
CA LYS A 19 10.25 -0.67 16.61
C LYS A 19 9.63 -1.99 16.10
N GLY A 20 10.43 -3.02 15.89
CA GLY A 20 9.98 -4.34 15.41
C GLY A 20 9.33 -4.32 14.01
N ILE A 21 9.59 -3.27 13.24
CA ILE A 21 8.79 -2.91 12.06
C ILE A 21 9.34 -3.55 10.77
N CYS A 22 10.65 -3.75 10.68
CA CYS A 22 11.31 -4.11 9.41
C CYS A 22 12.01 -5.48 9.40
N SER A 23 11.90 -6.31 10.43
CA SER A 23 12.60 -7.58 10.50
C SER A 23 11.80 -8.73 9.89
N GLN A 24 12.17 -9.19 8.71
CA GLN A 24 11.70 -10.47 8.19
C GLN A 24 12.42 -11.61 8.90
N SER A 25 11.71 -12.34 9.75
CA SER A 25 12.26 -13.54 10.36
C SER A 25 12.43 -14.67 9.31
N PRO A 26 13.40 -15.60 9.47
CA PRO A 26 13.53 -16.77 8.60
C PRO A 26 12.25 -17.60 8.50
N VAL A 27 11.41 -17.55 9.52
CA VAL A 27 10.09 -18.19 9.57
C VAL A 27 9.14 -17.52 8.57
N LEU A 28 9.08 -16.19 8.57
CA LEU A 28 8.22 -15.43 7.64
C LEU A 28 8.64 -15.64 6.20
N ILE A 29 9.94 -15.64 5.91
CA ILE A 29 10.45 -15.93 4.56
C ILE A 29 10.02 -17.33 4.12
N SER A 30 10.13 -18.33 5.00
CA SER A 30 9.72 -19.70 4.69
C SER A 30 8.21 -19.82 4.43
N LEU A 31 7.39 -19.15 5.26
CA LEU A 31 5.93 -19.14 5.07
C LEU A 31 5.53 -18.42 3.78
N HIS A 32 6.21 -17.33 3.46
CA HIS A 32 6.00 -16.62 2.21
C HIS A 32 6.34 -17.50 1.00
N GLU A 33 7.45 -18.22 1.01
CA GLU A 33 7.84 -19.12 -0.10
C GLU A 33 6.85 -20.28 -0.29
N VAL A 34 6.31 -20.88 0.77
CA VAL A 34 5.30 -21.93 0.62
C VAL A 34 3.97 -21.39 0.08
N ILE A 35 3.56 -20.19 0.51
CA ILE A 35 2.37 -19.54 -0.04
C ILE A 35 2.56 -19.27 -1.53
N MET A 36 3.70 -18.72 -1.92
CA MET A 36 4.03 -18.47 -3.32
C MET A 36 4.08 -19.73 -4.16
N HIS A 37 4.57 -20.84 -3.60
CA HIS A 37 4.54 -22.14 -4.27
C HIS A 37 3.11 -22.57 -4.58
N HIS A 38 2.23 -22.55 -3.59
CA HIS A 38 0.83 -22.95 -3.78
C HIS A 38 0.03 -21.96 -4.63
N LEU A 39 0.35 -20.65 -4.60
CA LEU A 39 -0.25 -19.67 -5.52
C LEU A 39 0.10 -19.96 -6.98
N ARG A 40 1.35 -20.37 -7.25
CA ARG A 40 1.77 -20.76 -8.61
C ARG A 40 1.05 -22.03 -9.07
N ASP A 41 0.89 -23.00 -8.21
CA ASP A 41 0.15 -24.22 -8.53
C ASP A 41 -1.34 -23.94 -8.78
N LEU A 42 -1.95 -23.06 -7.98
CA LEU A 42 -3.33 -22.63 -8.18
C LEU A 42 -3.48 -21.86 -9.50
N SER A 43 -2.54 -20.94 -9.79
CA SER A 43 -2.51 -20.19 -11.06
C SER A 43 -2.39 -21.11 -12.26
N PHE A 44 -1.55 -22.15 -12.19
CA PHE A 44 -1.45 -23.16 -13.23
C PHE A 44 -2.82 -23.82 -13.53
N TYR A 45 -3.51 -24.33 -12.50
CA TYR A 45 -4.82 -24.96 -12.72
C TYR A 45 -5.89 -24.00 -13.20
N LEU A 46 -5.87 -22.74 -12.79
CA LEU A 46 -6.81 -21.72 -13.28
C LEU A 46 -6.57 -21.37 -14.75
N LEU A 47 -5.32 -21.30 -15.19
CA LEU A 47 -4.96 -21.10 -16.59
C LEU A 47 -5.34 -22.30 -17.46
N GLU A 48 -5.10 -23.53 -16.98
CA GLU A 48 -5.52 -24.75 -17.67
C GLU A 48 -7.05 -24.85 -17.76
N LEU A 49 -7.78 -24.40 -16.74
CA LEU A 49 -9.25 -24.28 -16.78
C LEU A 49 -9.70 -23.30 -17.86
N LYS A 50 -9.07 -22.11 -17.95
CA LYS A 50 -9.34 -21.13 -19.01
C LYS A 50 -9.09 -21.74 -20.40
N ALA A 51 -7.95 -22.41 -20.58
CA ALA A 51 -7.60 -23.07 -21.82
C ALA A 51 -8.62 -24.18 -22.20
N ALA A 52 -9.17 -24.85 -21.19
CA ALA A 52 -10.26 -25.82 -21.37
C ALA A 52 -11.64 -25.18 -21.54
N GLY A 53 -11.74 -23.85 -21.61
CA GLY A 53 -13.00 -23.11 -21.81
C GLY A 53 -13.89 -23.07 -20.56
N ALA A 54 -13.30 -23.05 -19.38
CA ALA A 54 -14.01 -22.91 -18.11
C ALA A 54 -13.33 -21.86 -17.22
N GLU A 55 -14.13 -21.21 -16.40
CA GLU A 55 -13.66 -20.18 -15.47
C GLU A 55 -14.22 -20.42 -14.06
N ASN A 56 -13.49 -19.96 -13.07
CA ASN A 56 -13.95 -19.89 -11.69
C ASN A 56 -13.57 -18.54 -11.08
N ALA A 57 -14.50 -17.59 -11.11
CA ALA A 57 -14.29 -16.23 -10.61
C ALA A 57 -13.89 -16.23 -9.12
N GLN A 58 -14.52 -17.04 -8.29
CA GLN A 58 -14.23 -17.11 -6.86
C GLN A 58 -12.77 -17.53 -6.57
N LEU A 59 -12.24 -18.48 -7.33
CA LEU A 59 -10.84 -18.91 -7.16
C LEU A 59 -9.86 -17.88 -7.73
N LYS A 60 -10.21 -17.15 -8.79
CA LYS A 60 -9.42 -16.00 -9.27
C LYS A 60 -9.33 -14.92 -8.20
N ASP A 61 -10.47 -14.50 -7.67
CA ASP A 61 -10.55 -13.52 -6.58
C ASP A 61 -9.73 -13.95 -5.37
N GLN A 62 -9.75 -15.23 -5.03
CA GLN A 62 -8.96 -15.76 -3.92
C GLN A 62 -7.45 -15.57 -4.13
N VAL A 63 -6.94 -15.71 -5.35
CA VAL A 63 -5.52 -15.44 -5.65
C VAL A 63 -5.20 -13.97 -5.40
N ILE A 64 -6.02 -13.05 -5.88
CA ILE A 64 -5.83 -11.61 -5.73
C ILE A 64 -5.92 -11.20 -4.24
N ASP A 65 -6.91 -11.70 -3.52
CA ASP A 65 -7.07 -11.46 -2.07
C ASP A 65 -5.87 -11.93 -1.26
N ILE A 66 -5.30 -13.10 -1.60
CA ILE A 66 -4.14 -13.63 -0.90
C ILE A 66 -2.89 -12.81 -1.23
N LEU A 67 -2.66 -12.48 -2.50
CA LEU A 67 -1.53 -11.64 -2.91
C LEU A 67 -1.57 -10.27 -2.25
N SER A 68 -2.73 -9.62 -2.21
CA SER A 68 -2.90 -8.33 -1.55
C SER A 68 -2.62 -8.41 -0.04
N SER A 69 -3.08 -9.49 0.62
CA SER A 69 -2.85 -9.68 2.06
C SER A 69 -1.37 -9.93 2.42
N LEU A 70 -0.55 -10.40 1.48
CA LEU A 70 0.89 -10.64 1.70
C LEU A 70 1.72 -9.36 1.88
N ILE A 71 1.16 -8.20 1.67
CA ILE A 71 1.83 -6.92 1.90
C ILE A 71 1.97 -6.59 3.39
N ILE A 72 1.00 -7.00 4.20
CA ILE A 72 0.98 -6.74 5.65
C ILE A 72 1.44 -7.94 6.48
N ASN A 73 1.91 -9.00 5.84
CA ASN A 73 2.20 -10.28 6.46
C ASN A 73 3.37 -10.27 7.46
N VAL A 74 4.20 -9.24 7.47
CA VAL A 74 5.31 -9.10 8.43
C VAL A 74 4.84 -9.07 9.88
N GLU A 75 3.60 -8.69 10.10
CA GLU A 75 2.97 -8.61 11.43
C GLU A 75 2.01 -9.77 11.69
N TYR A 76 1.89 -10.71 10.75
CA TYR A 76 0.98 -11.82 10.88
C TYR A 76 1.45 -12.82 11.94
N THR A 77 0.48 -13.29 12.71
CA THR A 77 0.66 -14.40 13.63
C THR A 77 0.64 -15.75 12.88
N PRO A 78 1.15 -16.84 13.49
CA PRO A 78 1.02 -18.17 12.92
C PRO A 78 -0.41 -18.56 12.53
N GLU A 79 -1.39 -18.10 13.29
CA GLU A 79 -2.80 -18.37 13.04
C GLU A 79 -3.30 -17.71 11.75
N GLN A 80 -2.82 -16.51 11.43
CA GLN A 80 -3.16 -15.82 10.20
C GLN A 80 -2.56 -16.50 8.96
N PHE A 81 -1.29 -16.94 9.04
CA PHE A 81 -0.68 -17.76 8.00
C PHE A 81 -1.42 -19.07 7.79
N LYS A 82 -1.92 -19.68 8.88
CA LYS A 82 -2.76 -20.86 8.79
C LYS A 82 -4.02 -20.60 7.97
N VAL A 83 -4.72 -19.48 8.22
CA VAL A 83 -5.93 -19.12 7.46
C VAL A 83 -5.62 -18.99 5.96
N ILE A 84 -4.52 -18.35 5.61
CA ILE A 84 -4.09 -18.19 4.21
C ILE A 84 -3.81 -19.55 3.58
N LEU A 85 -3.03 -20.40 4.26
CA LEU A 85 -2.65 -21.72 3.73
C LEU A 85 -3.84 -22.68 3.64
N ASP A 86 -4.76 -22.65 4.60
CA ASP A 86 -6.00 -23.44 4.53
C ASP A 86 -6.84 -23.00 3.32
N ARG A 87 -7.01 -21.71 3.09
CA ARG A 87 -7.71 -21.17 1.90
C ARG A 87 -7.04 -21.62 0.61
N LEU A 88 -5.71 -21.54 0.52
CA LEU A 88 -4.95 -21.98 -0.66
C LEU A 88 -5.10 -23.47 -0.93
N HIS A 89 -5.01 -24.31 0.10
CA HIS A 89 -5.17 -25.75 -0.06
C HIS A 89 -6.58 -26.13 -0.51
N ASP A 90 -7.60 -25.46 0.03
CA ASP A 90 -8.99 -25.68 -0.39
C ASP A 90 -9.20 -25.21 -1.84
N GLY A 91 -8.72 -24.02 -2.19
CA GLY A 91 -8.81 -23.49 -3.56
C GLY A 91 -8.07 -24.37 -4.58
N LEU A 92 -6.85 -24.80 -4.25
CA LEU A 92 -6.06 -25.71 -5.09
C LEU A 92 -6.76 -27.06 -5.29
N SER A 93 -7.36 -27.60 -4.24
CA SER A 93 -8.12 -28.86 -4.32
C SER A 93 -9.35 -28.70 -5.20
N GLN A 94 -10.07 -27.57 -5.11
CA GLN A 94 -11.23 -27.27 -5.94
C GLN A 94 -10.85 -27.07 -7.41
N ALA A 95 -9.81 -26.24 -7.68
CA ALA A 95 -9.33 -26.00 -9.03
C ALA A 95 -8.89 -27.29 -9.72
N LYS A 96 -8.13 -28.11 -9.01
CA LYS A 96 -7.66 -29.42 -9.49
C LYS A 96 -8.84 -30.33 -9.81
N ALA A 97 -9.80 -30.47 -8.90
CA ALA A 97 -10.98 -31.32 -9.11
C ALA A 97 -11.80 -30.87 -10.34
N LEU A 98 -12.02 -29.57 -10.47
CA LEU A 98 -12.75 -29.00 -11.61
C LEU A 98 -12.01 -29.23 -12.94
N TYR A 99 -10.69 -29.01 -12.96
CA TYR A 99 -9.86 -29.22 -14.13
C TYR A 99 -9.91 -30.70 -14.61
N PHE A 100 -9.75 -31.66 -13.69
CA PHE A 100 -9.81 -33.06 -14.02
C PHE A 100 -11.19 -33.51 -14.51
N ASP A 101 -12.27 -32.97 -13.94
CA ASP A 101 -13.63 -33.26 -14.41
C ASP A 101 -13.85 -32.78 -15.84
N ILE A 102 -13.37 -31.55 -16.17
CA ILE A 102 -13.47 -31.00 -17.51
C ILE A 102 -12.63 -31.79 -18.52
N CYS A 103 -11.38 -32.13 -18.15
CA CYS A 103 -10.54 -32.96 -19.00
C CYS A 103 -11.20 -34.30 -19.32
N ARG A 104 -11.79 -34.96 -18.32
CA ARG A 104 -12.52 -36.21 -18.49
C ARG A 104 -13.73 -36.04 -19.43
N LYS A 105 -14.52 -34.98 -19.25
CA LYS A 105 -15.70 -34.69 -20.11
C LYS A 105 -15.33 -34.40 -21.57
N LYS A 106 -14.16 -33.77 -21.79
CA LYS A 106 -13.68 -33.38 -23.12
C LYS A 106 -12.75 -34.40 -23.76
N GLY A 107 -12.37 -35.48 -23.06
CA GLY A 107 -11.42 -36.49 -23.55
C GLY A 107 -9.98 -35.94 -23.68
N ILE A 108 -9.60 -34.93 -22.88
CA ILE A 108 -8.28 -34.30 -22.92
C ILE A 108 -7.40 -34.94 -21.82
N SER A 109 -6.12 -35.23 -22.15
CA SER A 109 -5.16 -35.69 -21.15
C SER A 109 -4.86 -34.60 -20.15
N ALA A 110 -5.13 -34.85 -18.87
CA ALA A 110 -4.89 -33.89 -17.81
C ALA A 110 -3.39 -33.85 -17.42
N ILE A 111 -2.86 -32.63 -17.26
CA ILE A 111 -1.54 -32.38 -16.72
C ILE A 111 -1.64 -32.37 -15.19
N THR A 112 -0.75 -33.08 -14.51
CA THR A 112 -0.70 -33.17 -13.04
C THR A 112 0.55 -32.52 -12.50
N LEU A 113 0.38 -31.57 -11.60
CA LEU A 113 1.47 -31.10 -10.74
C LEU A 113 1.67 -32.08 -9.57
N PRO A 114 2.88 -32.13 -8.96
CA PRO A 114 3.12 -32.88 -7.73
C PRO A 114 2.06 -32.56 -6.67
N GLU A 115 1.57 -33.57 -5.97
CA GLU A 115 0.47 -33.37 -5.03
C GLU A 115 0.84 -32.44 -3.87
N PRO A 116 -0.05 -31.46 -3.55
CA PRO A 116 0.04 -30.72 -2.29
C PRO A 116 -0.23 -31.68 -1.10
N PRO A 117 0.12 -31.28 0.12
CA PRO A 117 -0.16 -32.07 1.32
C PRO A 117 -1.64 -32.48 1.38
N LYS A 118 -1.91 -33.77 1.67
CA LYS A 118 -3.27 -34.34 1.62
C LYS A 118 -4.25 -33.60 2.53
N LYS A 119 -5.44 -33.33 2.01
CA LYS A 119 -6.61 -32.82 2.73
C LYS A 119 -6.87 -33.66 4.00
N GLY A 120 -7.06 -32.99 5.14
CA GLY A 120 -7.42 -33.65 6.41
C GLY A 120 -6.27 -33.78 7.43
N ARG A 121 -5.04 -33.46 7.10
CA ARG A 121 -4.01 -33.25 8.12
C ARG A 121 -4.26 -31.91 8.84
N LYS A 122 -4.25 -31.94 10.19
CA LYS A 122 -4.14 -30.70 10.96
C LYS A 122 -2.97 -29.90 10.41
N PHE A 123 -3.20 -28.61 10.10
CA PHE A 123 -2.14 -27.69 9.69
C PHE A 123 -0.96 -27.83 10.66
N ASN A 124 0.20 -28.16 10.11
CA ASN A 124 1.42 -28.26 10.88
C ASN A 124 2.35 -27.12 10.47
N PHE A 125 2.44 -26.12 11.31
CA PHE A 125 3.27 -24.95 11.10
C PHE A 125 4.74 -25.30 10.82
N SER A 126 5.28 -26.31 11.51
CA SER A 126 6.64 -26.79 11.29
C SER A 126 6.83 -27.48 9.94
N GLU A 127 5.78 -28.11 9.39
CA GLU A 127 5.82 -28.69 8.04
C GLU A 127 5.79 -27.59 6.98
N ALA A 128 4.95 -26.59 7.14
CA ALA A 128 4.88 -25.44 6.23
C ALA A 128 6.22 -24.69 6.18
N ILE A 129 6.87 -24.45 7.32
CA ILE A 129 8.20 -23.85 7.37
C ILE A 129 9.23 -24.71 6.61
N ARG A 130 9.24 -26.04 6.85
CA ARG A 130 10.18 -26.95 6.15
C ARG A 130 9.93 -27.00 4.65
N GLU A 131 8.68 -26.96 4.23
CA GLU A 131 8.31 -26.89 2.83
C GLU A 131 8.80 -25.58 2.20
N GLY A 132 8.52 -24.44 2.81
CA GLY A 132 9.02 -23.15 2.35
C GLY A 132 10.55 -23.06 2.28
N GLN A 133 11.25 -23.65 3.25
CA GLN A 133 12.72 -23.76 3.20
C GLN A 133 13.21 -24.60 2.01
N ARG A 134 12.49 -25.66 1.66
CA ARG A 134 12.81 -26.47 0.48
C ARG A 134 12.60 -25.68 -0.80
N GLU A 135 11.49 -24.98 -0.91
CA GLU A 135 11.18 -24.14 -2.09
C GLU A 135 12.18 -22.98 -2.23
N TYR A 136 12.54 -22.32 -1.13
CA TYR A 136 13.59 -21.32 -1.13
C TYR A 136 14.94 -21.87 -1.62
N LYS A 137 15.33 -23.07 -1.18
CA LYS A 137 16.56 -23.73 -1.65
C LYS A 137 16.50 -24.11 -3.13
N LYS A 138 15.34 -24.55 -3.65
CA LYS A 138 15.15 -24.84 -5.08
C LYS A 138 15.29 -23.56 -5.91
N LYS A 139 14.62 -22.49 -5.50
CA LYS A 139 14.71 -21.16 -6.12
C LYS A 139 16.16 -20.66 -6.14
N SER A 140 16.87 -20.79 -5.02
CA SER A 140 18.27 -20.36 -4.89
C SER A 140 19.25 -21.13 -5.79
N LYS A 141 18.90 -22.32 -6.25
CA LYS A 141 19.71 -23.10 -7.19
C LYS A 141 19.38 -22.82 -8.65
N LYS A 142 18.15 -22.38 -8.93
CA LYS A 142 17.66 -22.17 -10.30
C LYS A 142 18.00 -20.78 -10.83
N PHE A 143 18.00 -19.76 -9.96
CA PHE A 143 18.11 -18.35 -10.32
C PHE A 143 19.44 -17.75 -9.84
N THR A 144 20.04 -16.90 -10.64
CA THR A 144 21.16 -16.04 -10.24
C THR A 144 20.72 -15.04 -9.16
N GLN A 145 21.65 -14.31 -8.56
CA GLN A 145 21.31 -13.33 -7.53
C GLN A 145 20.48 -12.18 -8.11
N ASP A 146 20.85 -11.68 -9.27
CA ASP A 146 20.13 -10.58 -9.94
C ASP A 146 18.72 -10.98 -10.35
N GLU A 147 18.54 -12.19 -10.89
CA GLU A 147 17.21 -12.72 -11.21
C GLU A 147 16.33 -12.86 -9.96
N LYS A 148 16.89 -13.26 -8.81
CA LYS A 148 16.14 -13.32 -7.55
C LYS A 148 15.67 -11.94 -7.10
N LEU A 149 16.54 -10.93 -7.19
CA LEU A 149 16.20 -9.56 -6.84
C LEU A 149 15.13 -9.00 -7.78
N LEU A 150 15.25 -9.28 -9.06
CA LEU A 150 14.24 -8.87 -10.04
C LEU A 150 12.89 -9.57 -9.83
N LEU A 151 12.90 -10.87 -9.49
CA LEU A 151 11.68 -11.60 -9.09
C LEU A 151 11.01 -10.93 -7.88
N GLU A 152 11.78 -10.44 -6.92
CA GLU A 152 11.25 -9.73 -5.75
C GLU A 152 10.65 -8.36 -6.13
N VAL A 153 11.27 -7.61 -7.06
CA VAL A 153 10.69 -6.37 -7.62
C VAL A 153 9.35 -6.64 -8.28
N LEU A 154 9.30 -7.61 -9.20
CA LEU A 154 8.05 -7.98 -9.89
C LEU A 154 6.98 -8.44 -8.90
N PHE A 155 7.38 -9.15 -7.86
CA PHE A 155 6.44 -9.59 -6.83
C PHE A 155 5.85 -8.42 -6.03
N ILE A 156 6.63 -7.36 -5.76
CA ILE A 156 6.14 -6.14 -5.15
C ILE A 156 5.14 -5.44 -6.07
N LEU A 157 5.45 -5.34 -7.37
CA LEU A 157 4.55 -4.77 -8.36
C LEU A 157 3.21 -5.52 -8.42
N ILE A 158 3.26 -6.84 -8.50
CA ILE A 158 2.05 -7.67 -8.50
C ILE A 158 1.20 -7.42 -7.24
N LYS A 159 1.81 -7.40 -6.06
CA LYS A 159 1.08 -7.16 -4.81
C LYS A 159 0.42 -5.78 -4.79
N SER A 160 1.09 -4.74 -5.29
CA SER A 160 0.52 -3.40 -5.42
C SER A 160 -0.72 -3.41 -6.32
N ILE A 161 -0.60 -4.01 -7.50
CA ILE A 161 -1.73 -4.19 -8.43
C ILE A 161 -2.90 -4.94 -7.76
N CYS A 162 -2.60 -6.02 -7.05
CA CYS A 162 -3.64 -6.80 -6.36
C CYS A 162 -4.36 -5.98 -5.28
N ILE A 163 -3.68 -5.09 -4.58
CA ILE A 163 -4.32 -4.19 -3.61
C ILE A 163 -5.28 -3.23 -4.31
N HIS A 164 -4.84 -2.63 -5.42
CA HIS A 164 -5.71 -1.75 -6.21
C HIS A 164 -6.93 -2.50 -6.74
N LEU A 165 -6.76 -3.72 -7.25
CA LEU A 165 -7.89 -4.55 -7.72
C LEU A 165 -8.88 -4.89 -6.60
N VAL A 166 -8.39 -5.20 -5.39
CA VAL A 166 -9.25 -5.46 -4.22
C VAL A 166 -10.03 -4.21 -3.81
N GLU A 167 -9.41 -3.02 -3.87
CA GLU A 167 -10.10 -1.77 -3.58
C GLU A 167 -11.09 -1.40 -4.70
N LEU A 168 -10.69 -1.50 -5.96
CA LEU A 168 -11.53 -1.25 -7.14
C LEU A 168 -12.78 -2.14 -7.16
N LYS A 169 -12.67 -3.38 -6.70
CA LYS A 169 -13.81 -4.27 -6.55
C LYS A 169 -14.88 -3.72 -5.58
N SER A 170 -14.51 -2.89 -4.61
CA SER A 170 -15.47 -2.20 -3.73
C SER A 170 -16.30 -1.14 -4.48
N TYR A 171 -15.87 -0.78 -5.70
CA TYR A 171 -16.57 0.13 -6.62
C TYR A 171 -17.20 -0.60 -7.81
N ASP A 172 -17.39 -1.91 -7.72
CA ASP A 172 -17.93 -2.77 -8.78
C ASP A 172 -17.07 -2.79 -10.08
N PHE A 173 -15.78 -2.47 -9.95
CA PHE A 173 -14.84 -2.57 -11.08
C PHE A 173 -14.17 -3.95 -11.08
N GLU A 174 -14.24 -4.62 -12.23
CA GLU A 174 -13.55 -5.88 -12.49
C GLU A 174 -12.92 -5.87 -13.90
N ASP A 175 -11.65 -6.27 -13.96
CA ASP A 175 -10.95 -6.49 -15.24
C ASP A 175 -10.39 -7.91 -15.28
N THR A 176 -11.07 -8.78 -16.00
CA THR A 176 -10.75 -10.20 -16.10
C THR A 176 -9.39 -10.45 -16.77
N GLU A 177 -8.97 -9.60 -17.71
CA GLU A 177 -7.69 -9.78 -18.42
C GLU A 177 -6.51 -9.50 -17.49
N ILE A 178 -6.60 -8.49 -16.62
CA ILE A 178 -5.58 -8.22 -15.60
C ILE A 178 -5.42 -9.41 -14.65
N TYR A 179 -6.53 -10.03 -14.24
CA TYR A 179 -6.47 -11.22 -13.38
C TYR A 179 -5.72 -12.38 -14.05
N TYR A 180 -6.01 -12.66 -15.32
CA TYR A 180 -5.31 -13.71 -16.05
C TYR A 180 -3.85 -13.39 -16.28
N TYR A 181 -3.54 -12.14 -16.55
CA TYR A 181 -2.17 -11.70 -16.72
C TYR A 181 -1.33 -11.93 -15.43
N ILE A 182 -1.91 -11.65 -14.27
CA ILE A 182 -1.28 -11.96 -12.97
C ILE A 182 -1.04 -13.47 -12.80
N LEU A 183 -2.01 -14.30 -13.19
CA LEU A 183 -1.85 -15.76 -13.12
C LEU A 183 -0.75 -16.27 -14.04
N GLU A 184 -0.66 -15.75 -15.26
CA GLU A 184 0.41 -16.08 -16.22
C GLU A 184 1.79 -15.70 -15.70
N LEU A 185 1.90 -14.52 -15.09
CA LEU A 185 3.15 -14.10 -14.48
C LEU A 185 3.55 -14.98 -13.32
N LEU A 186 2.64 -15.29 -12.40
CA LEU A 186 2.92 -16.20 -11.29
C LEU A 186 3.41 -17.56 -11.77
N LYS A 187 2.82 -18.09 -12.86
CA LYS A 187 3.27 -19.33 -13.50
C LYS A 187 4.70 -19.19 -14.06
N SER A 188 5.00 -18.10 -14.79
CA SER A 188 6.31 -17.86 -15.41
C SER A 188 7.44 -17.71 -14.39
N MET A 189 7.15 -17.20 -13.20
CA MET A 189 8.12 -17.06 -12.09
C MET A 189 8.74 -18.40 -11.62
N SER A 190 8.24 -19.52 -12.11
CA SER A 190 8.79 -20.85 -11.82
C SER A 190 9.93 -21.27 -12.76
N ASN A 191 10.07 -20.61 -13.92
CA ASN A 191 10.99 -20.98 -14.98
C ASN A 191 11.92 -19.81 -15.34
N PRO A 192 13.24 -19.91 -15.08
CA PRO A 192 14.19 -18.84 -15.40
C PRO A 192 14.18 -18.40 -16.86
N GLN A 193 14.02 -19.34 -17.80
CA GLN A 193 14.04 -19.04 -19.24
C GLN A 193 12.80 -18.24 -19.68
N GLU A 194 11.61 -18.61 -19.21
CA GLU A 194 10.38 -17.86 -19.46
C GLU A 194 10.43 -16.48 -18.80
N PHE A 195 11.03 -16.42 -17.62
CA PHE A 195 11.21 -15.21 -16.86
C PHE A 195 12.15 -14.23 -17.58
N GLU A 196 13.29 -14.70 -18.08
CA GLU A 196 14.27 -13.86 -18.76
C GLU A 196 13.71 -13.22 -20.05
N GLN A 197 12.86 -13.95 -20.79
CA GLN A 197 12.24 -13.43 -21.99
C GLN A 197 11.23 -12.32 -21.72
N LYS A 198 10.49 -12.42 -20.63
CA LYS A 198 9.37 -11.51 -20.29
C LYS A 198 9.78 -10.32 -19.42
N GLN A 199 10.85 -10.42 -18.65
CA GLN A 199 11.15 -9.53 -17.53
C GLN A 199 11.16 -8.02 -17.86
N LYS A 200 11.69 -7.62 -19.02
CA LYS A 200 11.82 -6.19 -19.37
C LYS A 200 10.51 -5.57 -19.82
N GLU A 201 9.73 -6.33 -20.58
CA GLU A 201 8.43 -5.88 -21.09
C GLU A 201 7.39 -5.92 -19.99
N ASP A 202 7.36 -7.01 -19.22
CA ASP A 202 6.44 -7.18 -18.09
C ASP A 202 6.63 -6.12 -17.01
N GLN A 203 7.86 -5.75 -16.68
CA GLN A 203 8.13 -4.73 -15.67
C GLN A 203 7.53 -3.37 -16.05
N LYS A 204 7.75 -2.91 -17.30
CA LYS A 204 7.18 -1.66 -17.80
C LYS A 204 5.65 -1.71 -17.82
N LEU A 205 5.11 -2.83 -18.28
CA LEU A 205 3.68 -3.04 -18.35
C LEU A 205 3.04 -3.02 -16.95
N PHE A 206 3.65 -3.66 -15.95
CA PHE A 206 3.15 -3.63 -14.57
C PHE A 206 3.17 -2.24 -13.96
N ILE A 207 4.21 -1.46 -14.21
CA ILE A 207 4.28 -0.09 -13.72
C ILE A 207 3.21 0.78 -14.36
N ALA A 208 3.01 0.64 -15.67
CA ALA A 208 1.96 1.35 -16.39
C ALA A 208 0.56 0.92 -15.89
N LEU A 209 0.37 -0.37 -15.63
CA LEU A 209 -0.87 -0.92 -15.10
C LEU A 209 -1.15 -0.42 -13.67
N ASP A 210 -0.17 -0.46 -12.77
CA ASP A 210 -0.31 0.07 -11.41
C ASP A 210 -0.75 1.54 -11.42
N THR A 211 -0.14 2.35 -12.27
CA THR A 211 -0.49 3.76 -12.45
C THR A 211 -1.91 3.94 -13.02
N SER A 212 -2.29 3.10 -13.99
CA SER A 212 -3.63 3.14 -14.59
C SER A 212 -4.72 2.80 -13.57
N LEU A 213 -4.50 1.76 -12.76
CA LEU A 213 -5.46 1.36 -11.71
C LEU A 213 -5.59 2.42 -10.61
N LEU A 214 -4.49 3.09 -10.25
CA LEU A 214 -4.53 4.22 -9.32
C LEU A 214 -5.37 5.38 -9.87
N ARG A 215 -5.23 5.71 -11.16
CA ARG A 215 -6.05 6.74 -11.81
C ARG A 215 -7.53 6.34 -11.85
N GLU A 216 -7.81 5.09 -12.19
CA GLU A 216 -9.18 4.55 -12.21
C GLU A 216 -9.81 4.63 -10.81
N LEU A 217 -9.08 4.21 -9.79
CA LEU A 217 -9.53 4.30 -8.41
C LEU A 217 -9.84 5.75 -7.99
N TYR A 218 -9.02 6.70 -8.39
CA TYR A 218 -9.26 8.12 -8.15
C TYR A 218 -10.56 8.60 -8.80
N GLU A 219 -10.79 8.27 -10.08
CA GLU A 219 -12.00 8.65 -10.80
C GLU A 219 -13.28 7.99 -10.21
N LEU A 220 -13.20 6.72 -9.80
CA LEU A 220 -14.32 6.02 -9.15
C LEU A 220 -14.65 6.62 -7.77
N LYS A 221 -13.63 7.01 -6.99
CA LYS A 221 -13.83 7.75 -5.73
C LYS A 221 -14.57 9.06 -5.98
N LYS A 222 -14.14 9.81 -7.00
CA LYS A 222 -14.76 11.08 -7.41
C LYS A 222 -16.21 10.90 -7.90
N GLN A 223 -16.49 9.89 -8.71
CA GLN A 223 -17.85 9.57 -9.19
C GLN A 223 -18.78 9.21 -8.03
N ARG A 224 -18.31 8.36 -7.11
CA ARG A 224 -19.13 7.88 -5.99
C ARG A 224 -19.36 8.94 -4.93
N PHE A 225 -18.31 9.64 -4.51
CA PHE A 225 -18.33 10.53 -3.33
C PHE A 225 -18.35 12.02 -3.67
N GLY A 226 -18.21 12.37 -4.94
CA GLY A 226 -18.07 13.74 -5.44
C GLY A 226 -16.60 14.17 -5.54
N GLU A 227 -16.33 15.23 -6.28
CA GLU A 227 -15.01 15.84 -6.34
C GLU A 227 -14.63 16.40 -4.97
N MET A 228 -13.38 16.22 -4.56
CA MET A 228 -12.89 16.78 -3.29
C MET A 228 -12.99 18.30 -3.29
N VAL A 229 -13.34 18.85 -2.13
CA VAL A 229 -13.41 20.28 -1.89
C VAL A 229 -12.56 20.60 -0.65
N PRO A 230 -11.71 21.64 -0.70
CA PRO A 230 -10.89 22.02 0.45
C PRO A 230 -11.75 22.26 1.70
N VAL A 231 -11.34 21.62 2.80
CA VAL A 231 -12.08 21.67 4.05
C VAL A 231 -11.13 21.65 5.24
N ASP A 232 -11.51 22.41 6.29
CA ASP A 232 -10.81 22.37 7.57
C ASP A 232 -11.38 21.20 8.40
N VAL A 233 -10.53 20.20 8.69
CA VAL A 233 -10.89 19.04 9.50
C VAL A 233 -10.44 19.25 10.93
N SER A 234 -11.40 19.24 11.84
CA SER A 234 -11.13 19.44 13.27
C SER A 234 -10.59 18.18 13.93
N PHE A 235 -9.60 18.37 14.82
CA PHE A 235 -9.11 17.35 15.75
C PHE A 235 -9.79 17.42 17.12
N SER A 236 -10.76 18.32 17.29
CA SER A 236 -11.53 18.47 18.52
C SER A 236 -12.40 17.27 18.78
N ILE A 237 -12.61 16.97 20.04
CA ILE A 237 -13.49 15.90 20.51
C ILE A 237 -14.67 16.49 21.28
N ARG A 238 -15.82 15.81 21.26
CA ARG A 238 -17.03 16.18 21.99
C ARG A 238 -17.59 15.01 22.76
N PRO A 239 -18.33 15.24 23.87
CA PRO A 239 -18.93 14.17 24.65
C PRO A 239 -19.93 13.39 23.80
N ASN A 240 -19.61 12.15 23.50
CA ASN A 240 -20.51 11.21 22.82
C ASN A 240 -19.90 9.79 22.79
N LYS A 241 -20.72 8.80 22.41
CA LYS A 241 -20.23 7.50 21.98
C LYS A 241 -19.48 7.67 20.67
N ALA A 242 -18.42 6.86 20.44
CA ALA A 242 -17.58 7.11 19.29
C ALA A 242 -17.02 5.83 18.64
N ILE A 243 -16.82 5.89 17.33
CA ILE A 243 -16.08 4.93 16.53
C ILE A 243 -14.91 5.63 15.85
N LEU A 244 -13.73 5.01 15.90
CA LEU A 244 -12.56 5.44 15.13
C LEU A 244 -12.46 4.59 13.87
N VAL A 245 -12.37 5.21 12.70
CA VAL A 245 -12.18 4.51 11.42
C VAL A 245 -10.78 4.79 10.90
N ALA A 246 -9.97 3.74 10.78
CA ALA A 246 -8.60 3.77 10.28
C ALA A 246 -8.48 2.99 8.98
N GLY A 247 -7.58 3.43 8.09
CA GLY A 247 -7.30 2.82 6.80
C GLY A 247 -7.55 3.76 5.64
N GLU A 248 -7.95 3.22 4.49
CA GLU A 248 -7.99 3.95 3.23
C GLU A 248 -9.28 3.71 2.42
N ASN A 249 -10.00 2.61 2.68
CA ASN A 249 -11.19 2.27 1.91
C ASN A 249 -12.40 3.14 2.31
N LEU A 250 -12.80 4.06 1.42
CA LEU A 250 -13.92 4.98 1.64
C LEU A 250 -15.28 4.29 1.59
N VAL A 251 -15.40 3.16 0.90
CA VAL A 251 -16.66 2.38 0.85
C VAL A 251 -16.91 1.74 2.21
N ASP A 252 -15.88 1.22 2.86
CA ASP A 252 -15.96 0.73 4.23
C ASP A 252 -16.34 1.85 5.22
N LEU A 253 -15.75 3.04 5.09
CA LEU A 253 -16.13 4.19 5.89
C LEU A 253 -17.61 4.55 5.68
N GLU A 254 -18.06 4.63 4.42
CA GLU A 254 -19.46 4.92 4.11
C GLU A 254 -20.41 3.90 4.76
N ALA A 255 -20.04 2.62 4.75
CA ALA A 255 -20.82 1.57 5.39
C ALA A 255 -20.92 1.76 6.92
N VAL A 256 -19.82 2.14 7.58
CA VAL A 256 -19.81 2.49 9.01
C VAL A 256 -20.70 3.71 9.27
N LEU A 257 -20.59 4.76 8.46
CA LEU A 257 -21.40 5.98 8.59
C LEU A 257 -22.89 5.67 8.46
N LYS A 258 -23.28 4.87 7.46
CA LYS A 258 -24.67 4.41 7.28
C LYS A 258 -25.18 3.59 8.45
N ALA A 259 -24.35 2.70 8.97
CA ALA A 259 -24.72 1.84 10.10
C ALA A 259 -24.89 2.59 11.43
N THR A 260 -24.28 3.77 11.57
CA THR A 260 -24.23 4.55 12.82
C THR A 260 -25.03 5.85 12.79
N VAL A 261 -25.48 6.29 11.62
CA VAL A 261 -26.30 7.52 11.50
C VAL A 261 -27.55 7.41 12.38
N ASN A 262 -27.88 8.49 13.11
CA ASN A 262 -29.00 8.59 14.05
C ASN A 262 -28.96 7.61 15.24
N LYS A 263 -27.82 6.95 15.51
CA LYS A 263 -27.66 6.06 16.68
C LYS A 263 -26.94 6.71 17.87
N GLY A 264 -26.66 8.02 17.81
CA GLY A 264 -25.94 8.73 18.87
C GLY A 264 -24.46 8.35 18.94
N ILE A 265 -23.86 8.04 17.82
CA ILE A 265 -22.46 7.65 17.71
C ILE A 265 -21.74 8.62 16.77
N ASP A 266 -20.65 9.20 17.24
CA ASP A 266 -19.76 10.02 16.43
C ASP A 266 -18.70 9.15 15.76
N VAL A 267 -18.40 9.43 14.50
CA VAL A 267 -17.35 8.77 13.75
C VAL A 267 -16.17 9.73 13.56
N TYR A 268 -15.02 9.29 14.01
CA TYR A 268 -13.75 9.97 13.82
C TYR A 268 -12.89 9.18 12.83
N THR A 269 -12.17 9.88 11.97
CA THR A 269 -11.20 9.27 11.08
C THR A 269 -9.82 9.22 11.72
N HIS A 270 -8.93 8.32 11.25
CA HIS A 270 -7.53 8.20 11.69
C HIS A 270 -6.60 8.07 10.49
N GLY A 271 -5.41 8.65 10.61
CA GLY A 271 -4.37 8.54 9.58
C GLY A 271 -4.82 9.09 8.23
N LYS A 272 -4.58 8.37 7.15
CA LYS A 272 -4.92 8.79 5.78
C LYS A 272 -6.42 8.99 5.55
N MET A 273 -7.28 8.39 6.36
CA MET A 273 -8.73 8.54 6.26
C MET A 273 -9.21 10.00 6.49
N ILE A 274 -8.35 10.92 6.95
CA ILE A 274 -8.67 12.35 7.08
C ILE A 274 -9.20 12.93 5.77
N MET A 275 -8.75 12.40 4.63
CA MET A 275 -9.16 12.86 3.31
C MET A 275 -10.64 12.60 3.00
N ALA A 276 -11.28 11.67 3.71
CA ALA A 276 -12.70 11.41 3.56
C ALA A 276 -13.58 12.64 3.82
N HIS A 277 -13.11 13.55 4.69
CA HIS A 277 -13.82 14.79 5.01
C HIS A 277 -13.91 15.77 3.82
N ALA A 278 -13.02 15.64 2.84
CA ALA A 278 -13.01 16.48 1.65
C ALA A 278 -14.04 16.04 0.58
N TYR A 279 -14.55 14.81 0.67
CA TYR A 279 -15.55 14.32 -0.25
C TYR A 279 -16.96 14.77 0.16
N PRO A 280 -17.69 15.57 -0.66
CA PRO A 280 -18.95 16.17 -0.27
C PRO A 280 -20.01 15.19 0.23
N LYS A 281 -20.13 14.02 -0.43
CA LYS A 281 -21.14 13.03 -0.05
C LYS A 281 -20.80 12.31 1.27
N LEU A 282 -19.52 12.17 1.62
CA LEU A 282 -19.11 11.63 2.93
C LEU A 282 -19.28 12.68 4.02
N LYS A 283 -18.86 13.92 3.75
CA LYS A 283 -19.04 15.04 4.68
C LYS A 283 -20.50 15.32 5.02
N ALA A 284 -21.43 14.99 4.15
CA ALA A 284 -22.86 15.16 4.39
C ALA A 284 -23.41 14.27 5.53
N TYR A 285 -22.67 13.23 5.95
CA TYR A 285 -23.05 12.43 7.11
C TYR A 285 -22.86 13.21 8.42
N PRO A 286 -23.92 13.47 9.21
CA PRO A 286 -23.81 14.31 10.41
C PRO A 286 -22.98 13.66 11.53
N ASN A 287 -22.78 12.37 11.46
CA ASN A 287 -21.97 11.58 12.39
C ASN A 287 -20.48 11.50 11.99
N LEU A 288 -20.06 12.00 10.84
CA LEU A 288 -18.64 12.18 10.50
C LEU A 288 -18.16 13.52 11.08
N VAL A 289 -17.59 13.49 12.28
CA VAL A 289 -17.39 14.71 13.08
C VAL A 289 -15.99 15.31 13.08
N GLY A 290 -14.95 14.49 12.88
CA GLY A 290 -13.57 14.98 12.92
C GLY A 290 -12.53 13.89 12.78
N HIS A 291 -11.29 14.26 13.10
CA HIS A 291 -10.14 13.37 13.03
C HIS A 291 -9.53 13.17 14.41
N PHE A 292 -9.04 11.96 14.68
CA PHE A 292 -8.40 11.64 15.96
C PHE A 292 -7.03 11.03 15.74
N GLY A 293 -6.04 11.51 16.50
CA GLY A 293 -4.67 10.99 16.47
C GLY A 293 -3.72 11.82 15.62
N ARG A 294 -2.47 11.36 15.53
CA ARG A 294 -1.37 12.11 14.91
C ARG A 294 -0.90 11.54 13.56
N GLY A 295 -1.45 10.41 13.15
CA GLY A 295 -1.06 9.73 11.90
C GLY A 295 -0.88 8.22 12.07
N SER A 296 -0.56 7.52 10.98
CA SER A 296 -0.53 6.05 10.94
C SER A 296 0.52 5.42 11.86
N ASP A 297 1.64 6.10 12.11
CA ASP A 297 2.72 5.63 12.98
C ASP A 297 2.45 5.82 14.49
N SER A 298 1.51 6.70 14.85
CA SER A 298 1.03 6.88 16.23
C SER A 298 -0.11 5.94 16.60
N GLY A 299 -0.53 5.05 15.70
CA GLY A 299 -1.68 4.18 15.87
C GLY A 299 -1.71 3.41 17.18
N LEU A 300 -0.55 2.93 17.67
CA LEU A 300 -0.47 2.25 18.97
C LEU A 300 -1.00 3.12 20.12
N VAL A 301 -0.58 4.36 20.20
CA VAL A 301 -0.96 5.29 21.27
C VAL A 301 -2.38 5.79 21.06
N ASP A 302 -2.72 6.15 19.82
CA ASP A 302 -4.02 6.69 19.48
C ASP A 302 -5.13 5.66 19.68
N PHE A 303 -4.94 4.41 19.25
CA PHE A 303 -5.91 3.32 19.41
C PHE A 303 -6.07 2.93 20.87
N ALA A 304 -5.00 2.96 21.67
CA ALA A 304 -5.06 2.73 23.10
C ALA A 304 -5.86 3.85 23.83
N ALA A 305 -5.62 5.10 23.43
CA ALA A 305 -6.25 6.28 24.02
C ALA A 305 -7.70 6.50 23.57
N PHE A 306 -8.11 5.99 22.42
CA PHE A 306 -9.47 6.17 21.91
C PHE A 306 -10.49 5.42 22.78
N PRO A 307 -11.56 6.07 23.30
CA PRO A 307 -12.45 5.46 24.29
C PRO A 307 -13.61 4.65 23.70
N GLY A 308 -13.62 4.40 22.39
CA GLY A 308 -14.70 3.73 21.65
C GLY A 308 -14.26 2.48 20.90
N ALA A 309 -15.11 1.99 20.02
CA ALA A 309 -14.79 0.94 19.07
C ALA A 309 -13.89 1.45 17.94
N ILE A 310 -13.10 0.56 17.35
CA ILE A 310 -12.15 0.89 16.29
C ILE A 310 -12.48 0.03 15.07
N PHE A 311 -12.70 0.65 13.92
CA PHE A 311 -12.89 -0.06 12.68
C PHE A 311 -11.67 0.15 11.78
N MET A 312 -11.02 -0.94 11.39
CA MET A 312 -9.96 -0.94 10.41
C MET A 312 -10.52 -1.41 9.07
N THR A 313 -10.41 -0.57 8.05
CA THR A 313 -10.90 -0.89 6.72
C THR A 313 -10.11 -2.04 6.09
N LYS A 314 -10.65 -2.63 5.03
CA LYS A 314 -10.02 -3.74 4.32
C LYS A 314 -8.58 -3.39 3.93
N LEU A 315 -7.65 -4.32 4.10
CA LEU A 315 -6.21 -4.22 3.86
C LEU A 315 -5.45 -3.19 4.75
N SER A 316 -6.10 -2.73 5.82
CA SER A 316 -5.50 -1.75 6.74
C SER A 316 -5.18 -2.32 8.11
N LEU A 317 -5.49 -3.61 8.34
CA LEU A 317 -5.24 -4.28 9.60
C LEU A 317 -3.74 -4.53 9.80
N GLN A 318 -3.05 -3.53 10.34
CA GLN A 318 -1.64 -3.61 10.71
C GLN A 318 -1.48 -4.15 12.14
N ARG A 319 -0.39 -3.81 12.79
CA ARG A 319 -0.07 -4.24 14.14
C ARG A 319 -1.21 -4.02 15.15
N VAL A 320 -1.65 -5.11 15.77
CA VAL A 320 -2.77 -5.11 16.70
C VAL A 320 -2.30 -5.53 18.09
N GLU A 321 -2.27 -4.58 19.01
CA GLU A 321 -1.84 -4.82 20.38
C GLU A 321 -2.97 -5.33 21.29
N ARG A 322 -2.60 -6.11 22.30
CA ARG A 322 -3.56 -6.73 23.25
C ARG A 322 -4.45 -5.70 23.95
N LEU A 323 -3.93 -4.47 24.16
CA LEU A 323 -4.60 -3.42 24.89
C LEU A 323 -5.93 -2.96 24.25
N TYR A 324 -6.01 -2.97 22.92
CA TYR A 324 -7.19 -2.50 22.18
C TYR A 324 -7.77 -3.53 21.21
N ARG A 325 -7.16 -4.71 21.09
CA ARG A 325 -7.53 -5.75 20.12
C ARG A 325 -9.00 -6.13 20.15
N SER A 326 -9.58 -6.28 21.34
CA SER A 326 -10.98 -6.66 21.51
C SER A 326 -11.98 -5.59 21.06
N ARG A 327 -11.51 -4.39 20.78
CA ARG A 327 -12.31 -3.26 20.28
C ARG A 327 -12.14 -3.04 18.78
N ILE A 328 -11.33 -3.87 18.11
CA ILE A 328 -11.08 -3.76 16.67
C ILE A 328 -12.07 -4.61 15.90
N PHE A 329 -12.62 -4.00 14.86
CA PHE A 329 -13.51 -4.58 13.85
C PHE A 329 -12.88 -4.36 12.47
N THR A 330 -13.08 -5.29 11.54
CA THR A 330 -12.57 -5.19 10.17
C THR A 330 -13.43 -5.99 9.20
N THR A 331 -13.33 -5.66 7.92
CA THR A 331 -13.84 -6.46 6.80
C THR A 331 -12.79 -7.40 6.20
N ASP A 332 -11.55 -7.37 6.71
CA ASP A 332 -10.50 -8.29 6.25
C ASP A 332 -10.83 -9.75 6.54
N ALA A 333 -10.56 -10.61 5.56
CA ALA A 333 -10.72 -12.06 5.73
C ALA A 333 -9.64 -12.70 6.62
N VAL A 334 -8.51 -12.01 6.80
CA VAL A 334 -7.37 -12.47 7.60
C VAL A 334 -7.13 -11.49 8.75
N ALA A 335 -7.51 -11.87 9.95
CA ALA A 335 -7.42 -11.00 11.13
C ALA A 335 -6.72 -11.69 12.29
N HIS A 336 -6.18 -10.90 13.22
CA HIS A 336 -5.60 -11.38 14.48
C HIS A 336 -6.69 -12.02 15.35
N LYS A 337 -6.32 -13.04 16.10
CA LYS A 337 -7.22 -13.64 17.10
C LYS A 337 -7.68 -12.56 18.10
N GLY A 338 -9.00 -12.40 18.23
CA GLY A 338 -9.63 -11.40 19.10
C GLY A 338 -10.03 -10.11 18.39
N VAL A 339 -9.72 -9.96 17.12
CA VAL A 339 -10.34 -8.96 16.23
C VAL A 339 -11.66 -9.51 15.71
N ILE A 340 -12.67 -8.67 15.60
CA ILE A 340 -14.01 -9.06 15.14
C ILE A 340 -14.13 -8.79 13.64
N ILE A 341 -14.38 -9.84 12.87
CA ILE A 341 -14.57 -9.71 11.42
C ILE A 341 -16.04 -9.43 11.14
N ILE A 342 -16.32 -8.33 10.47
CA ILE A 342 -17.65 -8.00 9.94
C ILE A 342 -17.92 -8.91 8.73
N LYS A 343 -19.03 -9.62 8.78
CA LYS A 343 -19.45 -10.55 7.72
C LYS A 343 -20.79 -10.11 7.17
N ASP A 344 -20.98 -10.31 5.87
CA ASP A 344 -22.24 -10.11 5.16
C ASP A 344 -22.86 -8.70 5.40
N GLY A 345 -22.02 -7.69 5.60
CA GLY A 345 -22.46 -6.32 5.87
C GLY A 345 -23.13 -6.11 7.23
N ASN A 346 -23.01 -7.03 8.17
CA ASN A 346 -23.60 -6.91 9.50
C ASN A 346 -22.70 -6.08 10.43
N TYR A 347 -22.93 -4.78 10.50
CA TYR A 347 -22.22 -3.83 11.38
C TYR A 347 -22.79 -3.73 12.80
N GLU A 348 -23.84 -4.47 13.14
CA GLU A 348 -24.47 -4.38 14.47
C GLU A 348 -23.50 -4.66 15.63
N PRO A 349 -22.58 -5.66 15.56
CA PRO A 349 -21.59 -5.85 16.62
C PRO A 349 -20.65 -4.65 16.85
N LEU A 350 -20.33 -3.89 15.79
CA LEU A 350 -19.55 -2.65 15.89
C LEU A 350 -20.35 -1.56 16.60
N VAL A 351 -21.61 -1.40 16.23
CA VAL A 351 -22.54 -0.44 16.83
C VAL A 351 -22.74 -0.72 18.31
N GLU A 352 -23.03 -1.96 18.69
CA GLU A 352 -23.20 -2.39 20.08
C GLU A 352 -21.92 -2.14 20.90
N SER A 353 -20.75 -2.45 20.34
CA SER A 353 -19.46 -2.18 20.98
C SER A 353 -19.26 -0.69 21.24
N ALA A 354 -19.61 0.17 20.28
CA ALA A 354 -19.50 1.61 20.44
C ALA A 354 -20.47 2.15 21.49
N LEU A 355 -21.71 1.67 21.52
CA LEU A 355 -22.72 2.10 22.49
C LEU A 355 -22.39 1.67 23.93
N THR A 356 -21.76 0.51 24.09
CA THR A 356 -21.33 0.00 25.41
C THR A 356 -20.02 0.57 25.90
N ALA A 357 -19.19 1.07 24.98
CA ALA A 357 -17.90 1.70 25.31
C ALA A 357 -18.13 3.00 26.12
N LYS A 358 -17.08 3.45 26.82
CA LYS A 358 -17.12 4.67 27.63
C LYS A 358 -17.50 5.91 26.79
N GLY A 359 -16.89 6.06 25.63
CA GLY A 359 -17.01 7.26 24.80
C GLY A 359 -16.22 8.44 25.38
N PHE A 360 -16.32 9.59 24.72
CA PHE A 360 -15.76 10.83 25.24
C PHE A 360 -16.71 11.46 26.27
N GLU A 361 -16.17 11.88 27.42
CA GLU A 361 -16.96 12.48 28.53
C GLU A 361 -16.89 14.02 28.50
N HIS A 362 -15.83 14.56 27.92
CA HIS A 362 -15.57 16.01 27.91
C HIS A 362 -15.21 16.48 26.50
N SER A 363 -15.56 17.74 26.21
CA SER A 363 -15.07 18.41 25.00
C SER A 363 -13.61 18.82 25.17
N GLN A 364 -12.85 18.69 24.10
CA GLN A 364 -11.50 19.25 24.02
C GLN A 364 -11.34 19.90 22.65
N GLU A 365 -11.16 21.20 22.65
CA GLU A 365 -10.83 21.94 21.42
C GLU A 365 -9.38 21.69 21.04
N LYS A 366 -9.15 21.47 19.76
CA LYS A 366 -7.82 21.29 19.15
C LYS A 366 -7.78 22.00 17.82
N HIS A 367 -6.62 22.01 17.19
CA HIS A 367 -6.41 22.59 15.88
C HIS A 367 -7.25 21.91 14.78
N SER A 368 -7.36 22.57 13.67
CA SER A 368 -7.86 22.01 12.41
C SER A 368 -6.74 21.96 11.39
N VAL A 369 -6.87 21.07 10.42
CA VAL A 369 -5.95 20.93 9.28
C VAL A 369 -6.75 21.03 8.00
N ARG A 370 -6.28 21.85 7.06
CA ARG A 370 -6.91 21.99 5.75
C ARG A 370 -6.47 20.86 4.84
N VAL A 371 -7.45 20.18 4.23
CA VAL A 371 -7.25 19.04 3.34
C VAL A 371 -8.17 19.11 2.12
N GLY A 372 -7.88 18.35 1.06
CA GLY A 372 -8.82 18.12 -0.03
C GLY A 372 -8.69 19.11 -1.18
N PHE A 373 -7.49 19.65 -1.43
CA PHE A 373 -7.26 20.37 -2.67
C PHE A 373 -7.59 19.48 -3.86
N CYS A 374 -8.49 19.91 -4.71
CA CYS A 374 -8.89 19.14 -5.87
C CYS A 374 -7.81 19.18 -6.95
N GLU A 375 -7.88 18.21 -7.85
CA GLU A 375 -6.95 18.12 -8.98
C GLU A 375 -6.87 19.42 -9.79
N LYS A 376 -8.00 20.06 -10.03
CA LYS A 376 -8.08 21.30 -10.80
C LYS A 376 -7.26 22.44 -10.16
N GLU A 377 -7.45 22.67 -8.86
CA GLU A 377 -6.71 23.70 -8.12
C GLU A 377 -5.20 23.43 -8.12
N VAL A 378 -4.81 22.16 -7.97
CA VAL A 378 -3.40 21.76 -8.02
C VAL A 378 -2.84 21.99 -9.42
N ILE A 379 -3.55 21.58 -10.47
CA ILE A 379 -3.10 21.75 -11.87
C ILE A 379 -2.98 23.22 -12.23
N GLU A 380 -3.94 24.06 -11.84
CA GLU A 380 -3.87 25.52 -12.05
C GLU A 380 -2.60 26.09 -11.38
N LYS A 381 -2.33 25.70 -10.13
CA LYS A 381 -1.12 26.16 -9.41
C LYS A 381 0.17 25.64 -10.04
N ILE A 382 0.23 24.38 -10.45
CA ILE A 382 1.41 23.81 -11.11
C ILE A 382 1.65 24.44 -12.48
N THR A 383 0.60 24.84 -13.19
CA THR A 383 0.72 25.58 -14.45
C THR A 383 1.39 26.93 -14.22
N GLU A 384 0.94 27.69 -13.20
CA GLU A 384 1.59 28.94 -12.78
C GLU A 384 3.07 28.72 -12.40
N VAL A 385 3.35 27.65 -11.64
CA VAL A 385 4.71 27.29 -11.24
C VAL A 385 5.57 26.98 -12.46
N SER A 386 5.05 26.23 -13.44
CA SER A 386 5.75 25.92 -14.68
C SER A 386 6.15 27.19 -15.45
N GLU A 387 5.24 28.16 -15.57
CA GLU A 387 5.51 29.47 -16.22
C GLU A 387 6.59 30.25 -15.45
N LYS A 388 6.53 30.26 -14.12
CA LYS A 388 7.55 30.89 -13.28
C LYS A 388 8.90 30.17 -13.31
N MET A 389 8.94 28.87 -13.58
CA MET A 389 10.18 28.15 -13.82
C MET A 389 10.81 28.51 -15.18
N GLU A 390 10.02 28.76 -16.21
CA GLU A 390 10.50 29.25 -17.51
C GLU A 390 11.12 30.65 -17.41
N THR A 391 10.58 31.53 -16.58
CA THR A 391 11.10 32.87 -16.31
C THR A 391 12.23 32.90 -15.27
N ASN A 392 12.60 31.78 -14.68
CA ASN A 392 13.55 31.65 -13.57
C ASN A 392 13.14 32.37 -12.27
N GLU A 393 11.88 32.73 -12.09
CA GLU A 393 11.35 33.21 -10.81
C GLU A 393 11.33 32.06 -9.78
N ILE A 394 10.89 30.86 -10.22
CA ILE A 394 11.02 29.63 -9.47
C ILE A 394 12.17 28.82 -10.08
N LYS A 395 13.16 28.49 -9.26
CA LYS A 395 14.38 27.80 -9.70
C LYS A 395 14.28 26.29 -9.62
N HIS A 396 13.46 25.78 -8.69
CA HIS A 396 13.38 24.35 -8.43
C HIS A 396 12.01 23.95 -7.90
N PHE A 397 11.56 22.75 -8.27
CA PHE A 397 10.33 22.10 -7.80
C PHE A 397 10.67 20.91 -6.90
N PHE A 398 10.08 20.86 -5.72
CA PHE A 398 10.20 19.73 -4.82
C PHE A 398 8.86 19.03 -4.66
N ALA A 399 8.81 17.72 -4.87
CA ALA A 399 7.71 16.86 -4.42
C ALA A 399 8.19 16.08 -3.19
N ILE A 400 7.62 16.35 -2.02
CA ILE A 400 8.11 15.80 -0.76
C ILE A 400 7.03 15.07 0.02
N GLY A 401 7.43 14.13 0.85
CA GLY A 401 6.53 13.49 1.79
C GLY A 401 5.62 12.45 1.15
N ILE A 402 5.95 11.98 -0.04
CA ILE A 402 5.17 10.94 -0.71
C ILE A 402 5.12 9.71 0.18
N SER A 403 3.91 9.21 0.47
CA SER A 403 3.65 8.06 1.36
C SER A 403 3.75 8.34 2.87
N ASN A 404 3.28 9.47 3.34
CA ASN A 404 2.99 9.81 4.75
C ASN A 404 3.87 9.10 5.81
N GLY A 405 5.09 9.56 5.99
CA GLY A 405 6.15 8.92 6.75
C GLY A 405 5.94 8.76 8.27
N THR A 406 6.93 8.15 8.92
CA THR A 406 7.03 8.06 10.39
C THR A 406 7.20 9.43 11.02
N TYR A 407 7.06 9.54 12.34
CA TYR A 407 7.28 10.80 13.07
C TYR A 407 8.67 11.40 12.79
N ALA A 408 9.71 10.58 12.78
CA ALA A 408 11.08 11.02 12.47
C ALA A 408 11.20 11.54 11.02
N GLN A 409 10.52 10.93 10.08
CA GLN A 409 10.48 11.40 8.69
C GLN A 409 9.69 12.71 8.55
N ARG A 410 8.60 12.88 9.30
CA ARG A 410 7.88 14.16 9.36
C ARG A 410 8.74 15.27 9.93
N GLU A 411 9.47 15.01 11.01
CA GLU A 411 10.43 15.97 11.59
C GLU A 411 11.53 16.35 10.56
N TYR A 412 12.00 15.38 9.77
CA TYR A 412 12.90 15.67 8.65
C TYR A 412 12.27 16.66 7.65
N PHE A 413 11.03 16.42 7.22
CA PHE A 413 10.36 17.27 6.23
C PHE A 413 9.97 18.64 6.79
N GLU A 414 9.61 18.76 8.06
CA GLU A 414 9.42 20.06 8.71
C GLU A 414 10.71 20.89 8.70
N LYS A 415 11.84 20.27 9.03
CA LYS A 415 13.16 20.90 8.92
C LYS A 415 13.57 21.16 7.47
N PHE A 416 13.24 20.27 6.55
CA PHE A 416 13.48 20.46 5.13
C PHE A 416 12.78 21.72 4.63
N LEU A 417 11.48 21.86 4.90
CA LEU A 417 10.68 23.02 4.52
C LEU A 417 11.27 24.33 5.06
N SER A 418 11.78 24.34 6.30
CA SER A 418 12.41 25.52 6.88
C SER A 418 13.74 25.92 6.20
N CYS A 419 14.32 25.03 5.41
CA CYS A 419 15.57 25.25 4.68
C CYS A 419 15.36 25.49 3.17
N VAL A 420 14.15 25.30 2.64
CA VAL A 420 13.85 25.52 1.22
C VAL A 420 13.93 27.04 0.92
N PRO A 421 14.68 27.44 -0.12
CA PRO A 421 14.71 28.84 -0.55
C PRO A 421 13.35 29.35 -1.05
N GLU A 422 13.08 30.65 -0.84
CA GLU A 422 11.81 31.28 -1.26
C GLU A 422 11.54 31.19 -2.76
N ASN A 423 12.58 31.07 -3.57
CA ASN A 423 12.48 30.89 -5.03
C ASN A 423 12.36 29.42 -5.45
N CYS A 424 11.93 28.53 -4.57
CA CYS A 424 11.59 27.14 -4.86
C CYS A 424 10.13 26.89 -4.53
N PHE A 425 9.50 25.95 -5.23
CA PHE A 425 8.13 25.53 -4.96
C PHE A 425 8.09 24.10 -4.42
N VAL A 426 7.21 23.84 -3.46
CA VAL A 426 7.07 22.55 -2.81
C VAL A 426 5.65 22.00 -2.95
N LEU A 427 5.52 20.85 -3.57
CA LEU A 427 4.32 20.01 -3.52
C LEU A 427 4.49 19.00 -2.39
N SER A 428 3.79 19.19 -1.28
CA SER A 428 3.90 18.34 -0.10
C SER A 428 2.76 17.32 -0.03
N PHE A 429 3.12 16.07 0.22
CA PHE A 429 2.19 14.96 0.47
C PHE A 429 2.03 14.65 1.95
N SER A 430 2.67 15.45 2.79
CA SER A 430 2.54 15.42 4.24
C SER A 430 1.77 16.64 4.73
N TYR A 431 1.07 16.51 5.86
CA TYR A 431 0.40 17.66 6.48
C TYR A 431 1.46 18.65 6.96
N THR A 432 1.50 19.81 6.32
CA THR A 432 2.39 20.91 6.66
C THR A 432 1.58 22.16 6.90
N ASN A 433 2.15 23.12 7.63
CA ASN A 433 1.55 24.44 7.73
C ASN A 433 1.57 25.11 6.35
N GLU A 434 0.49 25.78 6.01
CA GLU A 434 0.37 26.52 4.75
C GLU A 434 1.43 27.61 4.67
N CYS A 435 2.22 27.60 3.61
CA CYS A 435 3.16 28.64 3.23
C CYS A 435 2.93 28.99 1.76
N GLU A 436 3.26 30.20 1.35
CA GLU A 436 2.97 30.72 0.00
C GLU A 436 3.53 29.85 -1.13
N ASN A 437 4.69 29.21 -0.90
CA ASN A 437 5.36 28.35 -1.88
C ASN A 437 5.20 26.86 -1.57
N VAL A 438 4.27 26.48 -0.71
CA VAL A 438 4.01 25.07 -0.33
C VAL A 438 2.53 24.75 -0.58
N LEU A 439 2.28 23.80 -1.46
CA LEU A 439 0.94 23.26 -1.68
C LEU A 439 0.87 21.85 -1.10
N THR A 440 -0.07 21.63 -0.20
CA THR A 440 -0.26 20.31 0.43
C THR A 440 -1.36 19.53 -0.28
N VAL A 441 -1.02 18.35 -0.76
CA VAL A 441 -1.94 17.39 -1.39
C VAL A 441 -1.95 16.07 -0.62
N PRO A 442 -3.06 15.34 -0.65
CA PRO A 442 -3.16 14.05 0.03
C PRO A 442 -2.28 12.98 -0.60
N SER A 443 -1.78 12.07 0.24
CA SER A 443 -0.76 11.09 -0.13
C SER A 443 -1.15 10.08 -1.22
N GLU A 444 -2.42 9.66 -1.32
CA GLU A 444 -2.83 8.62 -2.27
C GLU A 444 -3.32 9.15 -3.61
N SER A 445 -4.32 10.01 -3.58
CA SER A 445 -4.77 10.74 -4.77
C SER A 445 -3.65 11.62 -5.32
N GLY A 446 -2.74 12.03 -4.44
CA GLY A 446 -1.60 12.87 -4.74
C GLY A 446 -0.60 12.24 -5.71
N VAL A 447 -0.44 10.92 -5.73
CA VAL A 447 0.48 10.30 -6.71
C VAL A 447 -0.04 10.45 -8.13
N ALA A 448 -1.34 10.28 -8.37
CA ALA A 448 -1.94 10.55 -9.69
C ALA A 448 -1.80 12.04 -10.07
N ILE A 449 -1.96 12.93 -9.10
CA ILE A 449 -1.75 14.38 -9.27
C ILE A 449 -0.28 14.70 -9.55
N LEU A 450 0.66 14.02 -8.87
CA LEU A 450 2.09 14.19 -9.13
C LEU A 450 2.46 13.83 -10.57
N TYR A 451 1.93 12.74 -11.11
CA TYR A 451 2.16 12.41 -12.52
C TYR A 451 1.71 13.51 -13.46
N LYS A 452 0.51 14.07 -13.24
CA LYS A 452 0.01 15.20 -14.02
C LYS A 452 0.85 16.48 -13.82
N ALA A 453 1.30 16.73 -12.59
CA ALA A 453 2.19 17.86 -12.31
C ALA A 453 3.50 17.74 -13.08
N LEU A 454 4.12 16.57 -13.09
CA LEU A 454 5.36 16.32 -13.83
C LEU A 454 5.15 16.41 -15.34
N ASP A 455 4.03 15.93 -15.87
CA ASP A 455 3.67 16.12 -17.28
C ASP A 455 3.56 17.61 -17.67
N ILE A 456 3.00 18.45 -16.78
CA ILE A 456 2.91 19.90 -16.99
C ILE A 456 4.30 20.55 -16.93
N LEU A 457 5.11 20.20 -15.96
CA LEU A 457 6.46 20.76 -15.79
C LEU A 457 7.40 20.35 -16.93
N SER A 458 7.21 19.17 -17.52
CA SER A 458 8.02 18.70 -18.65
C SER A 458 7.65 19.36 -19.98
N ARG A 459 6.39 19.70 -20.24
CA ARG A 459 5.86 20.44 -21.42
C ARG A 459 6.71 20.36 -22.67
N ASN A 460 7.06 19.46 -23.35
CA ASN A 460 7.94 19.41 -24.52
C ASN A 460 9.45 19.25 -24.23
N LYS A 461 9.82 19.00 -22.96
CA LYS A 461 11.19 18.64 -22.57
C LYS A 461 11.15 17.21 -21.99
N ASP A 462 12.28 16.54 -22.01
CA ASP A 462 12.41 15.31 -21.24
C ASP A 462 12.31 15.62 -19.74
N LEU A 463 11.65 14.75 -18.99
CA LEU A 463 11.51 14.95 -17.53
C LEU A 463 12.88 15.03 -16.83
N SER A 464 13.92 14.43 -17.43
CA SER A 464 15.31 14.54 -17.00
C SER A 464 15.89 15.97 -17.03
N ASP A 465 15.29 16.86 -17.80
CA ASP A 465 15.73 18.26 -17.96
C ASP A 465 14.94 19.21 -17.06
N VAL A 466 13.91 18.71 -16.40
CA VAL A 466 13.13 19.47 -15.42
C VAL A 466 13.91 19.57 -14.12
N LYS A 467 14.04 20.77 -13.57
CA LYS A 467 14.65 21.02 -12.26
C LYS A 467 13.67 20.62 -11.16
N ALA A 468 13.49 19.32 -10.97
CA ALA A 468 12.56 18.75 -10.01
C ALA A 468 13.22 17.64 -9.18
N THR A 469 12.96 17.64 -7.88
CA THR A 469 13.40 16.59 -6.94
C THR A 469 12.20 15.93 -6.29
N ILE A 470 12.20 14.61 -6.25
CA ILE A 470 11.11 13.79 -5.74
C ILE A 470 11.60 13.02 -4.50
N LEU A 471 11.02 13.29 -3.33
CA LEU A 471 11.40 12.66 -2.06
C LEU A 471 10.27 11.79 -1.51
N TYR A 472 10.53 10.49 -1.50
CA TYR A 472 9.65 9.50 -0.87
C TYR A 472 9.93 9.41 0.63
N THR A 473 8.90 9.20 1.44
CA THR A 473 9.02 9.11 2.90
C THR A 473 9.01 7.70 3.41
N ARG A 474 8.00 6.93 3.07
CA ARG A 474 7.74 5.63 3.68
C ARG A 474 7.78 4.50 2.67
N CYS A 475 8.05 3.38 3.22
CA CYS A 475 8.04 2.07 2.61
C CYS A 475 6.64 1.48 2.59
N GLU A 476 5.71 2.11 1.92
CA GLU A 476 4.39 1.53 1.67
C GLU A 476 4.41 0.66 0.40
N TYR A 477 3.39 -0.17 0.22
CA TYR A 477 3.33 -1.12 -0.90
C TYR A 477 3.41 -0.44 -2.27
N HIS A 478 2.85 0.76 -2.39
CA HIS A 478 2.87 1.54 -3.64
C HIS A 478 4.14 2.40 -3.81
N THR A 479 4.99 2.51 -2.79
CA THR A 479 6.20 3.36 -2.88
C THR A 479 7.16 2.87 -3.95
N ILE A 480 7.46 1.57 -3.96
CA ILE A 480 8.38 1.00 -4.97
C ILE A 480 7.80 1.10 -6.39
N PRO A 481 6.55 0.69 -6.67
CA PRO A 481 5.94 0.89 -7.99
C PRO A 481 6.00 2.35 -8.45
N ASN A 482 5.65 3.29 -7.59
CA ASN A 482 5.67 4.72 -7.92
C ASN A 482 7.07 5.25 -8.19
N LEU A 483 8.03 4.88 -7.37
CA LEU A 483 9.44 5.25 -7.53
C LEU A 483 10.01 4.70 -8.86
N LEU A 484 9.72 3.44 -9.18
CA LEU A 484 10.10 2.84 -10.46
C LEU A 484 9.44 3.56 -11.63
N ASN A 485 8.15 3.90 -11.52
CA ASN A 485 7.46 4.64 -12.57
C ASN A 485 8.10 6.02 -12.80
N MET A 486 8.44 6.76 -11.74
CA MET A 486 9.15 8.04 -11.86
C MET A 486 10.49 7.88 -12.61
N SER A 487 11.26 6.85 -12.26
CA SER A 487 12.52 6.54 -12.96
C SER A 487 12.28 6.19 -14.44
N PHE A 488 11.25 5.43 -14.77
CA PHE A 488 10.89 5.10 -16.16
C PHE A 488 10.36 6.30 -16.96
N MET A 489 9.71 7.24 -16.30
CA MET A 489 9.31 8.52 -16.91
C MET A 489 10.51 9.44 -17.19
N GLY A 490 11.70 9.09 -16.71
CA GLY A 490 12.92 9.84 -16.91
C GLY A 490 13.28 10.82 -15.80
N ALA A 491 12.59 10.80 -14.66
CA ALA A 491 13.00 11.58 -13.49
C ALA A 491 14.36 11.09 -12.98
N LYS A 492 15.28 12.01 -12.71
CA LYS A 492 16.66 11.68 -12.27
C LYS A 492 16.89 11.94 -10.79
N ASP A 493 16.31 12.98 -10.24
CA ASP A 493 16.55 13.38 -8.86
C ASP A 493 15.47 12.77 -7.93
N ILE A 494 15.50 11.43 -7.82
CA ILE A 494 14.61 10.66 -6.97
C ILE A 494 15.35 10.26 -5.70
N TYR A 495 14.73 10.49 -4.56
CA TYR A 495 15.29 10.22 -3.24
C TYR A 495 14.38 9.30 -2.43
N PHE A 496 15.01 8.34 -1.78
CA PHE A 496 14.34 7.36 -0.95
C PHE A 496 15.09 7.20 0.38
N PRO A 497 14.42 7.06 1.54
CA PRO A 497 15.10 6.94 2.83
C PRO A 497 16.00 5.71 2.89
N THR A 498 17.00 5.77 3.74
CA THR A 498 17.97 4.66 3.95
C THR A 498 17.34 3.44 4.60
N CYS A 499 16.20 3.60 5.30
CA CYS A 499 15.53 2.47 5.94
C CYS A 499 14.99 1.48 4.90
N SER A 500 15.13 0.19 5.20
CA SER A 500 14.52 -0.87 4.40
C SER A 500 13.00 -0.86 4.61
N PRO A 501 12.20 -0.89 3.54
CA PRO A 501 10.76 -1.08 3.65
C PRO A 501 10.40 -2.39 4.35
N HIS A 502 9.24 -2.43 5.01
CA HIS A 502 8.72 -3.56 5.77
C HIS A 502 8.79 -4.94 5.10
N LEU A 503 8.90 -4.99 3.79
CA LEU A 503 8.82 -6.22 3.01
C LEU A 503 10.03 -6.46 2.13
N ILE A 504 11.06 -5.60 2.23
CA ILE A 504 12.18 -5.62 1.31
C ILE A 504 13.46 -5.90 2.09
N LYS A 505 14.27 -6.82 1.56
CA LYS A 505 15.60 -7.08 2.07
C LYS A 505 16.53 -5.91 1.78
N PRO A 506 17.52 -5.62 2.64
CA PRO A 506 18.50 -4.57 2.36
C PRO A 506 19.15 -4.68 0.99
N GLU A 507 19.48 -5.89 0.56
CA GLU A 507 20.08 -6.15 -0.75
C GLU A 507 19.18 -5.74 -1.91
N LEU A 508 17.86 -5.82 -1.73
CA LEU A 508 16.90 -5.37 -2.74
C LEU A 508 16.82 -3.85 -2.80
N VAL A 509 16.93 -3.16 -1.67
CA VAL A 509 16.98 -1.69 -1.63
C VAL A 509 18.22 -1.19 -2.37
N GLU A 510 19.38 -1.78 -2.12
CA GLU A 510 20.62 -1.42 -2.83
C GLU A 510 20.51 -1.72 -4.33
N TYR A 511 19.97 -2.88 -4.70
CA TYR A 511 19.71 -3.22 -6.10
C TYR A 511 18.81 -2.20 -6.81
N ILE A 512 17.72 -1.75 -6.14
CA ILE A 512 16.82 -0.74 -6.68
C ILE A 512 17.56 0.59 -6.84
N ARG A 513 18.34 0.99 -5.84
CA ARG A 513 19.11 2.24 -5.88
C ARG A 513 20.12 2.25 -7.03
N GLU A 514 20.93 1.21 -7.15
CA GLU A 514 21.93 1.11 -8.19
C GLU A 514 21.33 1.02 -9.59
N LYS A 515 20.30 0.19 -9.74
CA LYS A 515 19.71 -0.07 -11.07
C LYS A 515 18.86 1.08 -11.61
N TYR A 516 18.23 1.85 -10.73
CA TYR A 516 17.28 2.92 -11.10
C TYR A 516 17.75 4.32 -10.72
N ASP A 517 19.01 4.47 -10.33
CA ASP A 517 19.65 5.74 -9.97
C ASP A 517 18.87 6.50 -8.87
N ILE A 518 18.58 5.79 -7.77
CA ILE A 518 17.81 6.33 -6.63
C ILE A 518 18.75 6.78 -5.53
N ASN A 519 18.67 8.06 -5.18
CA ASN A 519 19.48 8.68 -4.15
C ASN A 519 18.94 8.44 -2.73
N SER A 520 19.77 8.68 -1.71
CA SER A 520 19.35 8.69 -0.31
C SER A 520 19.41 10.10 0.27
N TYR A 521 18.61 10.36 1.30
CA TYR A 521 18.63 11.60 2.07
C TYR A 521 18.87 11.31 3.56
N THR A 522 19.54 12.25 4.28
CA THR A 522 19.93 12.06 5.67
C THR A 522 19.79 13.31 6.52
N ASN A 523 20.19 14.47 5.98
CA ASN A 523 20.15 15.75 6.68
C ASN A 523 19.53 16.83 5.79
N PRO A 524 18.44 17.50 6.22
CA PRO A 524 17.68 18.43 5.39
C PRO A 524 18.52 19.52 4.74
N ARG A 525 19.40 20.14 5.52
CA ARG A 525 20.21 21.29 5.06
C ARG A 525 21.24 20.91 3.99
N SER A 526 22.00 19.84 4.24
CA SER A 526 22.98 19.35 3.27
C SER A 526 22.31 18.72 2.06
N ASP A 527 21.16 18.07 2.24
CA ASP A 527 20.42 17.45 1.15
C ASP A 527 19.88 18.50 0.17
N ILE A 528 19.26 19.58 0.66
CA ILE A 528 18.81 20.69 -0.20
C ILE A 528 19.98 21.31 -0.97
N GLN A 529 21.12 21.55 -0.32
CA GLN A 529 22.30 22.09 -1.00
C GLN A 529 22.77 21.18 -2.14
N ARG A 530 22.80 19.86 -1.89
CA ARG A 530 23.18 18.88 -2.91
C ARG A 530 22.16 18.84 -4.05
N MET A 531 20.87 18.81 -3.77
CA MET A 531 19.78 18.78 -4.74
C MET A 531 19.82 20.02 -5.65
N LEU A 532 20.01 21.20 -5.08
CA LEU A 532 20.12 22.44 -5.85
C LEU A 532 21.45 22.57 -6.61
N SER A 533 22.54 21.95 -6.13
CA SER A 533 23.83 21.97 -6.83
C SER A 533 23.85 21.05 -8.06
N ASN A 534 23.06 19.97 -8.08
CA ASN A 534 22.90 19.12 -9.25
C ASN A 534 22.29 19.89 -10.44
N ASP A 535 21.48 20.91 -10.18
CA ASP A 535 20.95 21.80 -11.22
C ASP A 535 22.03 22.67 -11.87
N ALA A 536 23.08 23.05 -11.14
CA ALA A 536 24.18 23.84 -11.68
C ALA A 536 25.03 23.07 -12.69
N SER A 537 25.02 21.74 -12.65
CA SER A 537 25.72 20.88 -13.61
C SER A 537 24.89 20.58 -14.88
N LYS A 538 23.59 20.93 -14.85
CA LYS A 538 22.66 20.76 -15.99
C LYS A 538 22.56 22.01 -16.90
N ASN A 539 23.26 23.12 -16.54
CA ASN A 539 23.42 24.33 -17.37
C ASN A 539 24.78 24.30 -18.07
#